data_f4c10152acea5e1a384df69dd1f711bf
#
_entry.id   f4c10152acea5e1a384df69dd1f711bf
#
_cell.length_a   1.000
_cell.length_b   1.000
_cell.length_c   1.000
_cell.angle_alpha   90.00
_cell.angle_beta   90.00
_cell.angle_gamma   90.00
#
_symmetry.space_group_name_H-M   'P 1'
#
loop_
_entity.id
_entity.type
_entity.pdbx_description
1 polymer ?
#
loop_
_entity_poly.entity_id
_entity_poly.type
_entity_poly.pdbx_seq_one_letter_code
_entity_poly.pdbx_strand_id
1 'polypeptide(L)'
;MTTPEFLSLMESRGAKITPPMTSASQAVKMANINLQEIRAAMLPSFLIDLYYSSFGITLGSACIFGPTEIERGIKYPIPSIVDINKTISGHKNLFGKTVFGRNDLFWFATDALGKCFMLDNLTLATLRTYDDPFKAMNDCLIVGKI
;
A
#
# COMPACT_ATOMS: atom_id res chain seq x y z
N MET A 1 4.40 17.42 3.32
CA MET A 1 4.70 16.36 4.32
C MET A 1 5.74 15.41 3.74
N THR A 2 6.65 14.97 4.56
CA THR A 2 7.67 13.98 4.17
C THR A 2 7.29 12.60 4.68
N THR A 3 7.93 11.55 4.16
CA THR A 3 7.71 10.19 4.64
C THR A 3 7.98 10.06 6.15
N PRO A 4 9.12 10.54 6.70
CA PRO A 4 9.32 10.48 8.16
C PRO A 4 8.25 11.20 8.97
N GLU A 5 7.79 12.35 8.52
CA GLU A 5 6.71 13.10 9.19
C GLU A 5 5.41 12.29 9.19
N PHE A 6 5.08 11.67 8.06
CA PHE A 6 3.89 10.83 7.94
C PHE A 6 3.97 9.63 8.89
N LEU A 7 5.11 8.93 8.90
CA LEU A 7 5.29 7.77 9.78
C LEU A 7 5.17 8.15 11.25
N SER A 8 5.77 9.27 11.65
CA SER A 8 5.65 9.78 13.03
C SER A 8 4.20 10.10 13.40
N LEU A 9 3.48 10.72 12.47
CA LEU A 9 2.07 11.05 12.70
C LEU A 9 1.22 9.79 12.87
N MET A 10 1.41 8.80 12.01
CA MET A 10 0.65 7.54 12.10
C MET A 10 0.98 6.78 13.37
N GLU A 11 2.26 6.73 13.76
CA GLU A 11 2.68 6.10 15.00
C GLU A 11 2.05 6.77 16.22
N SER A 12 1.96 8.10 16.21
CA SER A 12 1.30 8.86 17.29
C SER A 12 -0.19 8.53 17.40
N ARG A 13 -0.79 8.01 16.34
CA ARG A 13 -2.20 7.61 16.30
C ARG A 13 -2.40 6.11 16.54
N GLY A 14 -1.35 5.42 16.93
CA GLY A 14 -1.41 4.00 17.29
C GLY A 14 -1.06 3.04 16.18
N ALA A 15 -0.62 3.50 15.02
CA ALA A 15 -0.20 2.62 13.94
C ALA A 15 1.09 1.91 14.30
N LYS A 16 1.23 0.68 13.82
CA LYS A 16 2.47 -0.10 13.93
C LYS A 16 3.23 0.01 12.62
N ILE A 17 4.47 0.47 12.71
CA ILE A 17 5.35 0.64 11.56
C ILE A 17 6.35 -0.49 11.57
N THR A 18 6.32 -1.31 10.51
CA THR A 18 7.29 -2.41 10.37
C THR A 18 8.55 -1.88 9.73
N PRO A 19 9.72 -2.02 10.39
CA PRO A 19 10.97 -1.59 9.79
C PRO A 19 11.34 -2.47 8.59
N PRO A 20 12.23 -2.00 7.70
CA PRO A 20 12.73 -2.84 6.61
C PRO A 20 13.44 -4.08 7.18
N MET A 21 13.07 -5.24 6.66
CA MET A 21 13.58 -6.54 7.14
C MET A 21 14.75 -7.06 6.28
N THR A 22 14.94 -6.49 5.09
CA THR A 22 16.00 -6.82 4.15
C THR A 22 16.45 -5.55 3.46
N SER A 23 17.38 -5.68 2.49
CA SER A 23 17.75 -4.52 1.67
C SER A 23 16.54 -3.92 0.99
N ALA A 24 16.22 -2.68 1.31
CA ALA A 24 15.07 -1.98 0.74
C ALA A 24 15.19 -1.82 -0.77
N SER A 25 16.39 -1.52 -1.28
CA SER A 25 16.60 -1.37 -2.72
C SER A 25 16.37 -2.67 -3.48
N GLN A 26 16.79 -3.81 -2.93
CA GLN A 26 16.50 -5.12 -3.53
C GLN A 26 15.03 -5.46 -3.48
N ALA A 27 14.37 -5.22 -2.34
CA ALA A 27 12.95 -5.50 -2.20
C ALA A 27 12.12 -4.68 -3.19
N VAL A 28 12.42 -3.40 -3.35
CA VAL A 28 11.75 -2.52 -4.32
C VAL A 28 11.99 -3.00 -5.75
N LYS A 29 13.22 -3.36 -6.08
CA LYS A 29 13.56 -3.85 -7.43
C LYS A 29 12.78 -5.13 -7.76
N MET A 30 12.76 -6.08 -6.85
CA MET A 30 12.03 -7.35 -7.05
C MET A 30 10.52 -7.12 -7.12
N ALA A 31 9.99 -6.24 -6.29
CA ALA A 31 8.56 -5.90 -6.36
C ALA A 31 8.20 -5.32 -7.73
N ASN A 32 9.00 -4.40 -8.26
CA ASN A 32 8.76 -3.83 -9.58
C ASN A 32 8.81 -4.88 -10.70
N ILE A 33 9.79 -5.78 -10.66
CA ILE A 33 9.90 -6.86 -11.64
C ILE A 33 8.64 -7.74 -11.60
N ASN A 34 8.23 -8.15 -10.41
CA ASN A 34 7.08 -9.03 -10.23
C ASN A 34 5.76 -8.34 -10.60
N LEU A 35 5.63 -7.04 -10.30
CA LEU A 35 4.45 -6.27 -10.69
C LEU A 35 4.34 -6.15 -12.22
N GLN A 36 5.46 -5.99 -12.91
CA GLN A 36 5.47 -5.96 -14.38
C GLN A 36 5.01 -7.28 -14.98
N GLU A 37 5.39 -8.40 -14.38
CA GLU A 37 4.99 -9.72 -14.85
C GLU A 37 3.48 -9.92 -14.78
N ILE A 38 2.82 -9.33 -13.82
CA ILE A 38 1.36 -9.41 -13.68
C ILE A 38 0.63 -8.20 -14.28
N ARG A 39 1.35 -7.37 -15.04
CA ARG A 39 0.83 -6.19 -15.72
C ARG A 39 0.25 -5.13 -14.78
N ALA A 40 0.73 -5.08 -13.56
CA ALA A 40 0.40 -4.00 -12.64
C ALA A 40 1.28 -2.79 -12.90
N ALA A 41 0.87 -1.64 -12.38
CA ALA A 41 1.68 -0.44 -12.46
C ALA A 41 2.97 -0.60 -11.66
N MET A 42 4.04 0.07 -12.09
CA MET A 42 5.28 0.13 -11.32
C MET A 42 5.06 0.97 -10.06
N LEU A 43 5.90 0.74 -9.05
CA LEU A 43 5.84 1.48 -7.81
C LEU A 43 6.14 2.97 -8.07
N PRO A 44 5.27 3.89 -7.64
CA PRO A 44 5.56 5.32 -7.73
C PRO A 44 6.56 5.74 -6.66
N SER A 45 7.12 6.94 -6.81
CA SER A 45 8.17 7.42 -5.91
C SER A 45 7.76 7.45 -4.45
N PHE A 46 6.51 7.77 -4.12
CA PHE A 46 6.09 7.83 -2.72
C PHE A 46 6.14 6.46 -2.03
N LEU A 47 5.81 5.38 -2.76
CA LEU A 47 5.91 4.02 -2.20
C LEU A 47 7.36 3.56 -2.12
N ILE A 48 8.18 3.92 -3.09
CA ILE A 48 9.61 3.63 -3.04
C ILE A 48 10.22 4.30 -1.80
N ASP A 49 9.94 5.57 -1.58
CA ASP A 49 10.40 6.29 -0.39
C ASP A 49 9.90 5.65 0.90
N LEU A 50 8.62 5.26 0.92
CA LEU A 50 8.04 4.60 2.08
C LEU A 50 8.78 3.29 2.38
N TYR A 51 9.05 2.49 1.37
CA TYR A 51 9.67 1.18 1.56
C TYR A 51 11.13 1.24 2.03
N TYR A 52 11.81 2.35 1.82
CA TYR A 52 13.12 2.58 2.42
C TYR A 52 13.06 2.78 3.93
N SER A 53 11.89 3.14 4.47
CA SER A 53 11.69 3.40 5.90
C SER A 53 10.76 2.40 6.58
N SER A 54 9.91 1.70 5.82
CA SER A 54 8.91 0.78 6.40
C SER A 54 8.51 -0.29 5.38
N PHE A 55 8.41 -1.52 5.84
CA PHE A 55 7.89 -2.63 5.03
C PHE A 55 6.40 -2.88 5.29
N GLY A 56 5.71 -1.92 5.81
CA GLY A 56 4.26 -1.98 5.98
C GLY A 56 3.81 -1.24 7.22
N ILE A 57 2.55 -0.79 7.18
CA ILE A 57 1.94 -0.05 8.29
C ILE A 57 0.61 -0.72 8.58
N THR A 58 0.33 -0.98 9.85
CA THR A 58 -0.95 -1.52 10.28
C THR A 58 -1.59 -0.63 11.34
N LEU A 59 -2.91 -0.49 11.28
CA LEU A 59 -3.69 0.23 12.27
C LEU A 59 -5.07 -0.42 12.35
N GLY A 60 -5.25 -1.27 13.40
CA GLY A 60 -6.43 -2.12 13.47
C GLY A 60 -6.45 -3.09 12.29
N SER A 61 -7.56 -3.11 11.55
CA SER A 61 -7.72 -3.93 10.35
C SER A 61 -7.16 -3.27 9.08
N ALA A 62 -6.80 -2.00 9.15
CA ALA A 62 -6.24 -1.27 8.02
C ALA A 62 -4.76 -1.59 7.83
N CYS A 63 -4.31 -1.62 6.59
CA CYS A 63 -2.95 -2.00 6.26
C CYS A 63 -2.45 -1.32 5.00
N ILE A 64 -1.22 -0.82 5.04
CA ILE A 64 -0.44 -0.48 3.86
C ILE A 64 0.51 -1.65 3.60
N PHE A 65 0.43 -2.26 2.43
CA PHE A 65 1.20 -3.47 2.10
C PHE A 65 2.68 -3.16 1.96
N GLY A 66 3.52 -4.13 2.28
CA GLY A 66 4.96 -4.04 2.09
C GLY A 66 5.40 -4.56 0.73
N PRO A 67 6.69 -4.40 0.40
CA PRO A 67 7.25 -4.94 -0.84
C PRO A 67 7.42 -6.46 -0.79
N THR A 68 7.46 -7.04 0.41
CA THR A 68 7.52 -8.48 0.65
C THR A 68 6.54 -8.85 1.75
N GLU A 69 6.12 -10.11 1.77
CA GLU A 69 5.26 -10.61 2.83
C GLU A 69 5.99 -10.60 4.17
N ILE A 70 5.33 -10.13 5.22
CA ILE A 70 5.86 -10.10 6.57
C ILE A 70 4.90 -10.89 7.48
N GLU A 71 5.38 -12.01 8.00
CA GLU A 71 4.67 -12.77 9.01
C GLU A 71 5.01 -12.21 10.37
N ARG A 72 4.11 -11.41 10.91
CA ARG A 72 4.23 -10.90 12.27
C ARG A 72 3.38 -11.72 13.19
N GLY A 73 4.01 -12.62 13.92
CA GLY A 73 3.18 -13.47 14.73
C GLY A 73 2.08 -14.07 13.85
N ILE A 74 1.42 -15.05 14.26
CA ILE A 74 0.55 -15.86 13.42
C ILE A 74 -0.76 -15.15 13.05
N LYS A 75 -1.11 -14.04 13.72
CA LYS A 75 -2.47 -13.49 13.63
C LYS A 75 -2.72 -12.49 12.51
N TYR A 76 -1.75 -11.64 12.16
CA TYR A 76 -1.96 -10.55 11.19
C TYR A 76 -0.71 -10.36 10.33
N PRO A 77 -0.47 -11.25 9.37
CA PRO A 77 0.63 -11.03 8.43
C PRO A 77 0.35 -9.78 7.58
N ILE A 78 1.42 -9.07 7.24
CA ILE A 78 1.33 -7.97 6.28
C ILE A 78 1.54 -8.58 4.91
N PRO A 79 0.52 -8.57 4.02
CA PRO A 79 0.68 -9.14 2.68
C PRO A 79 1.68 -8.33 1.86
N SER A 80 2.31 -8.97 0.89
CA SER A 80 3.12 -8.24 -0.08
C SER A 80 2.23 -7.57 -1.11
N ILE A 81 2.66 -6.38 -1.56
CA ILE A 81 1.98 -5.67 -2.63
C ILE A 81 1.87 -6.53 -3.90
N VAL A 82 2.89 -7.36 -4.15
CA VAL A 82 2.89 -8.26 -5.31
C VAL A 82 1.81 -9.34 -5.19
N ASP A 83 1.74 -10.01 -4.04
CA ASP A 83 0.78 -11.10 -3.85
C ASP A 83 -0.66 -10.62 -3.93
N ILE A 84 -0.97 -9.46 -3.32
CA ILE A 84 -2.31 -8.87 -3.40
C ILE A 84 -2.67 -8.56 -4.85
N ASN A 85 -1.78 -7.91 -5.58
CA ASN A 85 -2.06 -7.52 -6.97
C ASN A 85 -2.13 -8.72 -7.91
N LYS A 86 -1.36 -9.77 -7.63
CA LYS A 86 -1.45 -11.02 -8.38
C LYS A 86 -2.84 -11.65 -8.25
N THR A 87 -3.40 -11.64 -7.05
CA THR A 87 -4.73 -12.21 -6.77
C THR A 87 -5.84 -11.52 -7.55
N ILE A 88 -5.74 -10.18 -7.73
CA ILE A 88 -6.75 -9.37 -8.39
C ILE A 88 -6.34 -8.93 -9.79
N SER A 89 -5.24 -9.46 -10.33
CA SER A 89 -4.77 -9.11 -11.67
C SER A 89 -5.82 -9.45 -12.71
N GLY A 90 -5.90 -8.62 -13.75
CA GLY A 90 -6.87 -8.81 -14.84
C GLY A 90 -8.22 -8.14 -14.60
N HIS A 91 -8.48 -7.60 -13.42
CA HIS A 91 -9.73 -6.86 -13.20
C HIS A 91 -9.70 -5.55 -13.98
N LYS A 92 -10.75 -5.31 -14.79
CA LYS A 92 -10.78 -4.16 -15.71
C LYS A 92 -10.64 -2.81 -15.04
N ASN A 93 -11.11 -2.66 -13.79
CA ASN A 93 -11.03 -1.40 -13.04
C ASN A 93 -9.63 -1.12 -12.51
N LEU A 94 -8.72 -2.09 -12.57
CA LEU A 94 -7.35 -1.96 -12.07
C LEU A 94 -6.32 -1.74 -13.17
N PHE A 95 -6.74 -1.54 -14.40
CA PHE A 95 -5.80 -1.29 -15.50
C PHE A 95 -4.92 -0.07 -15.19
N GLY A 96 -3.61 -0.27 -15.23
CA GLY A 96 -2.64 0.80 -14.91
C GLY A 96 -2.57 1.21 -13.45
N LYS A 97 -3.16 0.41 -12.54
CA LYS A 97 -3.19 0.68 -11.12
C LYS A 97 -2.60 -0.47 -10.32
N THR A 98 -1.98 -0.14 -9.20
CA THR A 98 -1.46 -1.11 -8.23
C THR A 98 -2.12 -0.84 -6.89
N VAL A 99 -2.76 -1.84 -6.32
CA VAL A 99 -3.37 -1.72 -4.99
C VAL A 99 -2.25 -1.76 -3.94
N PHE A 100 -2.20 -0.75 -3.06
CA PHE A 100 -1.12 -0.64 -2.07
C PHE A 100 -1.60 -0.73 -0.61
N GLY A 101 -2.90 -0.69 -0.38
CA GLY A 101 -3.44 -0.76 0.98
C GLY A 101 -4.92 -1.06 0.98
N ARG A 102 -5.44 -1.38 2.16
CA ARG A 102 -6.87 -1.65 2.35
C ARG A 102 -7.29 -1.40 3.79
N ASN A 103 -8.60 -1.19 3.97
CA ASN A 103 -9.26 -1.25 5.27
C ASN A 103 -10.54 -2.09 5.12
N ASP A 104 -11.43 -2.09 6.11
CA ASP A 104 -12.64 -2.90 6.07
C ASP A 104 -13.63 -2.46 4.99
N LEU A 105 -13.53 -1.23 4.50
CA LEU A 105 -14.51 -0.64 3.59
C LEU A 105 -13.97 -0.47 2.17
N PHE A 106 -12.67 -0.18 2.03
CA PHE A 106 -12.10 0.25 0.76
C PHE A 106 -10.74 -0.36 0.49
N TRP A 107 -10.41 -0.44 -0.79
CA TRP A 107 -9.06 -0.72 -1.26
C TRP A 107 -8.45 0.57 -1.79
N PHE A 108 -7.16 0.70 -1.67
CA PHE A 108 -6.44 1.91 -2.12
C PHE A 108 -5.40 1.52 -3.14
N ALA A 109 -5.40 2.22 -4.27
CA ALA A 109 -4.50 1.94 -5.39
C ALA A 109 -3.77 3.21 -5.84
N THR A 110 -2.71 3.02 -6.58
CA THR A 110 -1.94 4.10 -7.19
C THR A 110 -1.59 3.77 -8.63
N ASP A 111 -1.44 4.79 -9.48
CA ASP A 111 -0.81 4.62 -10.78
C ASP A 111 0.72 4.79 -10.66
N ALA A 112 1.44 4.65 -11.76
CA ALA A 112 2.90 4.75 -11.75
C ALA A 112 3.40 6.18 -11.46
N LEU A 113 2.55 7.19 -11.59
CA LEU A 113 2.91 8.59 -11.35
C LEU A 113 2.59 9.05 -9.93
N GLY A 114 1.94 8.21 -9.14
CA GLY A 114 1.65 8.53 -7.75
C GLY A 114 0.26 9.09 -7.49
N LYS A 115 -0.60 9.17 -8.50
CA LYS A 115 -2.01 9.49 -8.27
C LYS A 115 -2.66 8.32 -7.57
N CYS A 116 -3.46 8.59 -6.54
CA CYS A 116 -4.06 7.56 -5.72
C CYS A 116 -5.58 7.50 -5.88
N PHE A 117 -6.14 6.34 -5.58
CA PHE A 117 -7.55 6.05 -5.80
C PHE A 117 -8.11 5.25 -4.63
N MET A 118 -9.26 5.66 -4.14
CA MET A 118 -10.04 4.84 -3.19
C MET A 118 -11.03 4.02 -4.00
N LEU A 119 -11.03 2.72 -3.80
CA LEU A 119 -11.82 1.78 -4.60
C LEU A 119 -12.89 1.10 -3.74
N ASP A 120 -14.03 0.81 -4.36
CA ASP A 120 -15.04 -0.05 -3.76
C ASP A 120 -14.45 -1.45 -3.52
N ASN A 121 -14.69 -2.04 -2.34
CA ASN A 121 -14.08 -3.33 -2.01
C ASN A 121 -14.70 -4.53 -2.75
N LEU A 122 -15.84 -4.35 -3.39
CA LEU A 122 -16.51 -5.41 -4.16
C LEU A 122 -16.28 -5.26 -5.65
N THR A 123 -16.50 -4.07 -6.19
CA THR A 123 -16.44 -3.81 -7.63
C THR A 123 -15.10 -3.29 -8.10
N LEU A 124 -14.27 -2.80 -7.17
CA LEU A 124 -13.01 -2.10 -7.43
C LEU A 124 -13.19 -0.81 -8.27
N ALA A 125 -14.42 -0.31 -8.34
CA ALA A 125 -14.68 0.96 -9.00
C ALA A 125 -14.09 2.11 -8.19
N THR A 126 -13.57 3.13 -8.89
CA THR A 126 -12.98 4.31 -8.24
C THR A 126 -14.08 5.15 -7.60
N LEU A 127 -13.96 5.37 -6.29
CA LEU A 127 -14.89 6.20 -5.52
C LEU A 127 -14.31 7.59 -5.25
N ARG A 128 -13.01 7.71 -5.16
CA ARG A 128 -12.31 8.96 -4.86
C ARG A 128 -10.92 8.94 -5.47
N THR A 129 -10.43 10.12 -5.88
CA THR A 129 -9.06 10.27 -6.36
C THR A 129 -8.31 11.24 -5.45
N TYR A 130 -6.99 11.06 -5.38
CA TYR A 130 -6.11 11.87 -4.54
C TYR A 130 -4.90 12.30 -5.35
N ASP A 131 -4.56 13.58 -5.25
CA ASP A 131 -3.29 14.10 -5.78
C ASP A 131 -2.17 13.98 -4.74
N ASP A 132 -2.53 13.93 -3.45
CA ASP A 132 -1.59 13.78 -2.34
C ASP A 132 -1.63 12.34 -1.82
N PRO A 133 -0.54 11.56 -2.02
CA PRO A 133 -0.51 10.17 -1.56
C PRO A 133 -0.58 10.02 -0.04
N PHE A 134 -0.11 11.00 0.73
CA PHE A 134 -0.21 10.95 2.18
C PHE A 134 -1.65 11.04 2.65
N LYS A 135 -2.46 11.82 1.93
CA LYS A 135 -3.89 11.91 2.23
C LYS A 135 -4.60 10.58 1.96
N ALA A 136 -4.24 9.92 0.86
CA ALA A 136 -4.78 8.60 0.54
C ALA A 136 -4.40 7.57 1.62
N MET A 137 -3.13 7.54 2.02
CA MET A 137 -2.67 6.62 3.06
C MET A 137 -3.31 6.93 4.41
N ASN A 138 -3.50 8.20 4.74
CA ASN A 138 -4.20 8.60 5.95
C ASN A 138 -5.65 8.09 5.93
N ASP A 139 -6.36 8.27 4.84
CA ASP A 139 -7.73 7.78 4.72
C ASP A 139 -7.81 6.25 4.81
N CYS A 140 -6.81 5.56 4.27
CA CYS A 140 -6.71 4.11 4.40
C CYS A 140 -6.58 3.67 5.86
N LEU A 141 -5.69 4.30 6.61
CA LEU A 141 -5.35 3.87 7.96
C LEU A 141 -6.31 4.40 9.03
N ILE A 142 -6.82 5.61 8.88
CA ILE A 142 -7.57 6.32 9.92
C ILE A 142 -9.08 6.25 9.72
N VAL A 143 -9.58 6.36 8.50
CA VAL A 143 -11.02 6.42 8.21
C VAL A 143 -11.77 5.18 8.70
N GLY A 144 -11.14 4.03 8.67
CA GLY A 144 -11.76 2.80 9.19
C GLY A 144 -11.99 2.79 10.70
N LYS A 145 -11.58 3.84 11.41
CA LYS A 145 -11.72 3.95 12.88
C LYS A 145 -12.76 4.94 13.35
N ILE A 146 -13.40 5.60 12.43
CA ILE A 146 -14.42 6.60 12.79
C ILE A 146 -15.74 5.88 13.10
#